data_3e8e5672ee08a3905b14b390a80f1b35
#
_entry.id   3e8e5672ee08a3905b14b390a80f1b35
#
_cell.length_a   1.000
_cell.length_b   1.000
_cell.length_c   1.000
_cell.angle_alpha   90.00
_cell.angle_beta   90.00
_cell.angle_gamma   90.00
#
_symmetry.space_group_name_H-M   'P 1'
#
loop_
_entity.id
_entity.type
_entity.pdbx_description
1 polymer ?
#
loop_
_entity_poly.entity_id
_entity_poly.type
_entity_poly.pdbx_seq_one_letter_code
_entity_poly.pdbx_strand_id
1 'polypeptide(L)'
;DEINLNCGCPSERVQKGAFGACLMKESTLVANCVKAMKDAVSIDVTVKHRIGIDDITTYSFVRDFIGEIAGAGCQTFIVHARNAMLKGLSPKENREIPPLRYDVVYRLKKDFPDLEILINGGVETADQVEEHLKHVDGVMIGRAAYHYPWRMVEFDNRFYGDDSPARTPADVVNAMIPYIERQLSLYGEKGLKMHGITRHMLGMMTGLPGARRFRQILSDPARLAS
;
A
#
# COMPACT_ATOMS: atom_id res chain seq x y z
N ASP A 1 9.70 0.37 -12.12
CA ASP A 1 8.51 -0.48 -12.31
C ASP A 1 8.76 -1.82 -11.63
N GLU A 2 7.71 -2.46 -11.08
CA GLU A 2 7.75 -3.78 -10.45
C GLU A 2 6.51 -4.60 -10.78
N ILE A 3 6.59 -5.92 -10.62
CA ILE A 3 5.42 -6.81 -10.57
C ILE A 3 5.30 -7.31 -9.13
N ASN A 4 4.18 -7.00 -8.47
CA ASN A 4 3.94 -7.42 -7.10
C ASN A 4 2.93 -8.57 -7.02
N LEU A 5 3.33 -9.70 -6.43
CA LEU A 5 2.44 -10.83 -6.16
C LEU A 5 1.73 -10.63 -4.82
N ASN A 6 0.40 -10.60 -4.87
CA ASN A 6 -0.42 -10.40 -3.68
C ASN A 6 -0.70 -11.73 -2.95
N CYS A 7 -0.03 -11.91 -1.81
CA CYS A 7 -0.26 -13.01 -0.86
C CYS A 7 -0.84 -12.50 0.49
N GLY A 8 -1.55 -11.37 0.49
CA GLY A 8 -2.02 -10.73 1.74
C GLY A 8 -3.50 -10.39 1.81
N CYS A 9 -4.25 -10.44 0.70
CA CYS A 9 -5.68 -10.11 0.68
C CYS A 9 -6.54 -11.25 1.25
N PRO A 10 -7.35 -11.03 2.31
CA PRO A 10 -8.16 -12.07 2.93
C PRO A 10 -9.61 -12.11 2.42
N SER A 11 -9.97 -11.41 1.34
CA SER A 11 -11.36 -11.32 0.88
C SER A 11 -11.90 -12.68 0.38
N GLU A 12 -13.19 -12.94 0.58
CA GLU A 12 -13.83 -14.18 0.10
C GLU A 12 -13.68 -14.40 -1.41
N ARG A 13 -13.79 -13.32 -2.19
CA ARG A 13 -13.60 -13.37 -3.64
C ARG A 13 -12.21 -13.88 -4.00
N VAL A 14 -11.21 -13.44 -3.25
CA VAL A 14 -9.81 -13.82 -3.43
C VAL A 14 -9.61 -15.27 -3.01
N GLN A 15 -10.21 -15.70 -1.89
CA GLN A 15 -10.17 -17.08 -1.43
C GLN A 15 -10.80 -18.05 -2.43
N LYS A 16 -11.97 -17.71 -2.99
CA LYS A 16 -12.65 -18.51 -4.02
C LYS A 16 -11.81 -18.66 -5.29
N GLY A 17 -10.99 -17.66 -5.60
CA GLY A 17 -10.07 -17.67 -6.74
C GLY A 17 -8.73 -18.35 -6.44
N ALA A 18 -8.51 -18.88 -5.23
CA ALA A 18 -7.25 -19.48 -4.76
C ALA A 18 -6.04 -18.55 -4.92
N PHE A 19 -6.18 -17.27 -4.58
CA PHE A 19 -5.10 -16.28 -4.56
C PHE A 19 -5.19 -15.38 -3.32
N GLY A 20 -4.25 -14.43 -3.15
CA GLY A 20 -4.16 -13.57 -1.97
C GLY A 20 -3.65 -14.29 -0.73
N ALA A 21 -4.24 -14.05 0.45
CA ALA A 21 -3.69 -14.53 1.73
C ALA A 21 -3.65 -16.06 1.84
N CYS A 22 -4.55 -16.80 1.18
CA CYS A 22 -4.52 -18.27 1.19
C CYS A 22 -3.22 -18.85 0.59
N LEU A 23 -2.58 -18.12 -0.33
CA LEU A 23 -1.30 -18.51 -0.91
C LEU A 23 -0.15 -18.59 0.11
N MET A 24 -0.27 -17.98 1.28
CA MET A 24 0.75 -18.14 2.32
C MET A 24 0.85 -19.60 2.84
N LYS A 25 -0.15 -20.46 2.59
CA LYS A 25 -0.11 -21.89 2.90
C LYS A 25 0.53 -22.73 1.78
N GLU A 26 0.84 -22.11 0.65
CA GLU A 26 1.32 -22.72 -0.60
C GLU A 26 2.66 -22.07 -1.02
N SER A 27 3.62 -22.02 -0.09
CA SER A 27 4.90 -21.32 -0.30
C SER A 27 5.64 -21.81 -1.55
N THR A 28 5.63 -23.13 -1.80
CA THR A 28 6.24 -23.74 -2.99
C THR A 28 5.54 -23.27 -4.29
N LEU A 29 4.21 -23.13 -4.29
CA LEU A 29 3.48 -22.58 -5.44
C LEU A 29 3.87 -21.12 -5.68
N VAL A 30 3.95 -20.33 -4.62
CA VAL A 30 4.35 -18.91 -4.70
C VAL A 30 5.79 -18.79 -5.23
N ALA A 31 6.71 -19.61 -4.74
CA ALA A 31 8.09 -19.66 -5.21
C ALA A 31 8.18 -19.98 -6.71
N ASN A 32 7.42 -20.98 -7.18
CA ASN A 32 7.33 -21.32 -8.60
C ASN A 32 6.76 -20.16 -9.45
N CYS A 33 5.73 -19.48 -8.96
CA CYS A 33 5.17 -18.29 -9.63
C CYS A 33 6.20 -17.17 -9.74
N VAL A 34 6.90 -16.87 -8.65
CA VAL A 34 7.97 -15.86 -8.64
C VAL A 34 9.08 -16.20 -9.63
N LYS A 35 9.53 -17.45 -9.62
CA LYS A 35 10.54 -17.91 -10.59
C LYS A 35 10.07 -17.72 -12.03
N ALA A 36 8.87 -18.16 -12.36
CA ALA A 36 8.32 -18.02 -13.72
C ALA A 36 8.17 -16.55 -14.14
N MET A 37 7.76 -15.66 -13.22
CA MET A 37 7.70 -14.22 -13.51
C MET A 37 9.08 -13.62 -13.74
N LYS A 38 10.08 -13.96 -12.91
CA LYS A 38 11.45 -13.48 -13.06
C LYS A 38 12.09 -13.97 -14.35
N ASP A 39 11.80 -15.18 -14.79
CA ASP A 39 12.27 -15.72 -16.07
C ASP A 39 11.64 -14.98 -17.28
N ALA A 40 10.47 -14.37 -17.10
CA ALA A 40 9.73 -13.70 -18.18
C ALA A 40 10.00 -12.19 -18.29
N VAL A 41 10.49 -11.53 -17.23
CA VAL A 41 10.67 -10.08 -17.19
C VAL A 41 12.02 -9.68 -16.57
N SER A 42 12.49 -8.46 -16.92
CA SER A 42 13.73 -7.88 -16.35
C SER A 42 13.49 -6.91 -15.18
N ILE A 43 12.22 -6.61 -14.89
CA ILE A 43 11.85 -5.76 -13.75
C ILE A 43 11.72 -6.57 -12.47
N ASP A 44 11.70 -5.89 -11.32
CA ASP A 44 11.60 -6.56 -10.04
C ASP A 44 10.28 -7.31 -9.87
N VAL A 45 10.39 -8.51 -9.29
CA VAL A 45 9.24 -9.31 -8.84
C VAL A 45 9.26 -9.34 -7.33
N THR A 46 8.25 -8.74 -6.72
CA THR A 46 8.12 -8.55 -5.27
C THR A 46 6.93 -9.30 -4.72
N VAL A 47 6.92 -9.58 -3.42
CA VAL A 47 5.81 -10.28 -2.76
C VAL A 47 5.25 -9.46 -1.60
N LYS A 48 3.92 -9.23 -1.59
CA LYS A 48 3.23 -8.59 -0.47
C LYS A 48 2.38 -9.61 0.29
N HIS A 49 2.68 -9.79 1.58
CA HIS A 49 2.04 -10.82 2.40
C HIS A 49 1.70 -10.35 3.82
N ARG A 50 1.13 -11.23 4.63
CA ARG A 50 0.83 -11.06 6.05
C ARG A 50 1.87 -11.79 6.90
N ILE A 51 1.75 -11.69 8.25
CA ILE A 51 2.63 -12.43 9.18
C ILE A 51 2.08 -13.80 9.59
N GLY A 52 0.86 -14.14 9.18
CA GLY A 52 0.21 -15.42 9.46
C GLY A 52 -1.21 -15.44 8.90
N ILE A 53 -1.87 -16.60 9.03
CA ILE A 53 -3.24 -16.85 8.56
C ILE A 53 -4.02 -17.58 9.64
N ASP A 54 -5.23 -17.12 9.96
CA ASP A 54 -6.11 -17.74 10.94
C ASP A 54 -5.35 -18.06 12.24
N ASP A 55 -5.33 -19.30 12.67
CA ASP A 55 -4.65 -19.78 13.88
C ASP A 55 -3.15 -20.01 13.69
N ILE A 56 -2.63 -19.91 12.45
CA ILE A 56 -1.21 -20.08 12.17
C ILE A 56 -0.52 -18.73 12.43
N THR A 57 0.00 -18.58 13.64
CA THR A 57 0.60 -17.33 14.14
C THR A 57 2.08 -17.47 14.51
N THR A 58 2.68 -18.64 14.25
CA THR A 58 4.07 -18.93 14.62
C THR A 58 5.03 -18.13 13.74
N TYR A 59 6.12 -17.67 14.34
CA TYR A 59 7.16 -16.96 13.60
C TYR A 59 7.79 -17.83 12.50
N SER A 60 7.99 -19.12 12.76
CA SER A 60 8.55 -20.06 11.77
C SER A 60 7.73 -20.10 10.50
N PHE A 61 6.40 -20.02 10.56
CA PHE A 61 5.54 -20.03 9.39
C PHE A 61 5.87 -18.89 8.41
N VAL A 62 5.96 -17.65 8.89
CA VAL A 62 6.26 -16.51 8.00
C VAL A 62 7.73 -16.47 7.61
N ARG A 63 8.65 -16.88 8.50
CA ARG A 63 10.08 -17.00 8.19
C ARG A 63 10.32 -17.99 7.05
N ASP A 64 9.75 -19.18 7.16
CA ASP A 64 9.95 -20.25 6.18
C ASP A 64 9.28 -19.91 4.84
N PHE A 65 8.12 -19.23 4.86
CA PHE A 65 7.48 -18.66 3.67
C PHE A 65 8.42 -17.69 2.93
N ILE A 66 9.01 -16.73 3.64
CA ILE A 66 9.96 -15.79 3.03
C ILE A 66 11.20 -16.53 2.52
N GLY A 67 11.77 -17.42 3.32
CA GLY A 67 13.00 -18.17 2.96
C GLY A 67 12.84 -18.98 1.68
N GLU A 68 11.72 -19.66 1.50
CA GLU A 68 11.45 -20.46 0.30
C GLU A 68 11.30 -19.58 -0.96
N ILE A 69 10.60 -18.46 -0.84
CA ILE A 69 10.38 -17.54 -1.95
C ILE A 69 11.64 -16.73 -2.29
N ALA A 70 12.44 -16.38 -1.29
CA ALA A 70 13.76 -15.77 -1.50
C ALA A 70 14.70 -16.72 -2.24
N GLY A 71 14.66 -18.02 -1.91
CA GLY A 71 15.39 -19.06 -2.64
C GLY A 71 14.99 -19.16 -4.13
N ALA A 72 13.77 -18.76 -4.49
CA ALA A 72 13.31 -18.65 -5.88
C ALA A 72 13.74 -17.33 -6.56
N GLY A 73 14.43 -16.45 -5.84
CA GLY A 73 15.02 -15.20 -6.34
C GLY A 73 14.25 -13.92 -6.04
N CYS A 74 13.19 -13.94 -5.21
CA CYS A 74 12.56 -12.71 -4.72
C CYS A 74 13.49 -12.02 -3.71
N GLN A 75 13.75 -10.72 -3.91
CA GLN A 75 14.61 -9.94 -3.04
C GLN A 75 13.82 -8.97 -2.15
N THR A 76 12.60 -8.60 -2.52
CA THR A 76 11.81 -7.56 -1.86
C THR A 76 10.49 -8.11 -1.35
N PHE A 77 10.25 -7.94 -0.04
CA PHE A 77 9.03 -8.38 0.64
C PHE A 77 8.35 -7.22 1.36
N ILE A 78 7.04 -7.05 1.09
CA ILE A 78 6.22 -6.06 1.79
C ILE A 78 5.36 -6.79 2.81
N VAL A 79 5.63 -6.59 4.09
CA VAL A 79 5.04 -7.37 5.17
C VAL A 79 3.99 -6.56 5.91
N HIS A 80 2.71 -6.90 5.74
CA HIS A 80 1.65 -6.33 6.57
C HIS A 80 1.69 -6.99 7.96
N ALA A 81 2.01 -6.20 8.98
CA ALA A 81 2.28 -6.64 10.36
C ALA A 81 1.03 -7.14 11.13
N ARG A 82 0.09 -7.80 10.44
CA ARG A 82 -1.12 -8.42 11.00
C ARG A 82 -1.34 -9.80 10.41
N ASN A 83 -1.91 -10.72 11.19
CA ASN A 83 -2.45 -11.96 10.62
C ASN A 83 -3.63 -11.68 9.68
N ALA A 84 -3.81 -12.54 8.69
CA ALA A 84 -5.01 -12.59 7.87
C ALA A 84 -6.03 -13.55 8.52
N MET A 85 -7.22 -13.05 8.81
CA MET A 85 -8.35 -13.90 9.20
C MET A 85 -9.19 -14.19 7.96
N LEU A 86 -9.15 -15.43 7.49
CA LEU A 86 -9.86 -15.83 6.26
C LEU A 86 -11.36 -15.97 6.49
N LYS A 87 -11.78 -16.20 7.74
CA LYS A 87 -13.19 -16.33 8.13
C LYS A 87 -13.52 -15.35 9.26
N GLY A 88 -14.78 -14.92 9.30
CA GLY A 88 -15.33 -14.12 10.41
C GLY A 88 -15.02 -12.62 10.35
N LEU A 89 -14.11 -12.15 9.50
CA LEU A 89 -13.79 -10.73 9.37
C LEU A 89 -13.85 -10.28 7.91
N SER A 90 -14.48 -9.14 7.67
CA SER A 90 -14.42 -8.46 6.38
C SER A 90 -12.98 -8.00 6.06
N PRO A 91 -12.67 -7.66 4.79
CA PRO A 91 -11.37 -7.09 4.43
C PRO A 91 -11.03 -5.78 5.17
N LYS A 92 -12.05 -5.00 5.59
CA LYS A 92 -11.86 -3.79 6.39
C LYS A 92 -11.44 -4.16 7.81
N GLU A 93 -12.18 -5.02 8.47
CA GLU A 93 -11.91 -5.51 9.83
C GLU A 93 -10.54 -6.21 9.92
N ASN A 94 -10.15 -6.96 8.89
CA ASN A 94 -8.82 -7.56 8.79
C ASN A 94 -7.64 -6.56 8.78
N ARG A 95 -7.93 -5.28 8.56
CA ARG A 95 -6.93 -4.21 8.64
C ARG A 95 -6.97 -3.44 9.98
N GLU A 96 -7.90 -3.79 10.86
CA GLU A 96 -8.16 -3.05 12.10
C GLU A 96 -8.11 -3.95 13.33
N ILE A 97 -8.79 -5.09 13.32
CA ILE A 97 -8.98 -5.97 14.48
C ILE A 97 -7.75 -6.82 14.82
N PRO A 98 -7.13 -7.59 13.89
CA PRO A 98 -5.95 -8.36 14.27
C PRO A 98 -4.84 -7.42 14.76
N PRO A 99 -4.13 -7.76 15.84
CA PRO A 99 -3.12 -6.90 16.43
C PRO A 99 -1.95 -6.65 15.46
N LEU A 100 -1.39 -5.44 15.51
CA LEU A 100 -0.13 -5.11 14.85
C LEU A 100 1.02 -5.74 15.62
N ARG A 101 1.88 -6.47 14.93
CA ARG A 101 3.06 -7.12 15.47
C ARG A 101 4.30 -6.72 14.68
N TYR A 102 4.76 -5.52 14.92
CA TYR A 102 5.95 -4.97 14.27
C TYR A 102 7.22 -5.72 14.67
N ASP A 103 7.26 -6.26 15.90
CA ASP A 103 8.34 -7.12 16.41
C ASP A 103 8.66 -8.28 15.47
N VAL A 104 7.63 -8.90 14.88
CA VAL A 104 7.78 -9.99 13.89
C VAL A 104 8.51 -9.50 12.65
N VAL A 105 8.12 -8.34 12.12
CA VAL A 105 8.73 -7.78 10.90
C VAL A 105 10.18 -7.36 11.13
N TYR A 106 10.47 -6.75 12.27
CA TYR A 106 11.85 -6.40 12.66
C TYR A 106 12.73 -7.63 12.81
N ARG A 107 12.17 -8.72 13.34
CA ARG A 107 12.88 -10.00 13.44
C ARG A 107 13.15 -10.60 12.08
N LEU A 108 12.20 -10.52 11.14
CA LEU A 108 12.41 -10.98 9.75
C LEU A 108 13.58 -10.25 9.09
N LYS A 109 13.70 -8.93 9.25
CA LYS A 109 14.85 -8.19 8.72
C LYS A 109 16.18 -8.64 9.35
N LYS A 110 16.19 -8.99 10.64
CA LYS A 110 17.40 -9.52 11.30
C LYS A 110 17.77 -10.92 10.79
N ASP A 111 16.79 -11.78 10.55
CA ASP A 111 17.01 -13.14 10.06
C ASP A 111 17.37 -13.15 8.55
N PHE A 112 16.94 -12.13 7.80
CA PHE A 112 17.20 -11.95 6.37
C PHE A 112 17.84 -10.59 6.07
N PRO A 113 19.10 -10.35 6.51
CA PRO A 113 19.72 -9.02 6.39
C PRO A 113 19.93 -8.57 4.93
N ASP A 114 20.07 -9.52 4.00
CA ASP A 114 20.33 -9.25 2.59
C ASP A 114 19.03 -9.03 1.77
N LEU A 115 17.86 -9.34 2.34
CA LEU A 115 16.58 -9.07 1.70
C LEU A 115 16.09 -7.65 2.01
N GLU A 116 15.40 -7.05 1.06
CA GLU A 116 14.68 -5.80 1.26
C GLU A 116 13.33 -6.09 1.91
N ILE A 117 13.20 -5.71 3.18
CA ILE A 117 11.98 -5.92 3.98
C ILE A 117 11.30 -4.58 4.22
N LEU A 118 10.11 -4.40 3.64
CA LEU A 118 9.28 -3.22 3.85
C LEU A 118 8.14 -3.55 4.82
N ILE A 119 7.94 -2.69 5.82
CA ILE A 119 6.83 -2.84 6.77
C ILE A 119 5.57 -2.14 6.28
N ASN A 120 4.42 -2.74 6.55
CA ASN A 120 3.11 -2.15 6.26
C ASN A 120 2.14 -2.41 7.42
N GLY A 121 1.19 -1.51 7.62
CA GLY A 121 0.08 -1.65 8.56
C GLY A 121 0.10 -0.59 9.67
N GLY A 122 -0.95 0.23 9.73
CA GLY A 122 -1.17 1.22 10.78
C GLY A 122 -0.27 2.46 10.73
N VAL A 123 0.66 2.56 9.80
CA VAL A 123 1.57 3.71 9.67
C VAL A 123 0.84 4.86 8.99
N GLU A 124 0.86 6.05 9.62
CA GLU A 124 0.09 7.21 9.19
C GLU A 124 0.88 8.54 9.17
N THR A 125 2.02 8.62 9.83
CA THR A 125 2.81 9.85 9.98
C THR A 125 4.27 9.63 9.62
N ALA A 126 4.98 10.72 9.28
CA ALA A 126 6.40 10.69 8.98
C ALA A 126 7.25 10.24 10.17
N ASP A 127 6.89 10.63 11.40
CA ASP A 127 7.60 10.18 12.61
C ASP A 127 7.52 8.67 12.80
N GLN A 128 6.35 8.07 12.51
CA GLN A 128 6.21 6.60 12.52
C GLN A 128 7.05 5.95 11.43
N VAL A 129 7.17 6.57 10.26
CA VAL A 129 8.05 6.08 9.19
C VAL A 129 9.50 6.09 9.66
N GLU A 130 9.98 7.20 10.24
CA GLU A 130 11.35 7.29 10.77
C GLU A 130 11.64 6.22 11.82
N GLU A 131 10.68 5.95 12.70
CA GLU A 131 10.85 4.92 13.72
C GLU A 131 11.00 3.53 13.09
N HIS A 132 10.17 3.20 12.11
CA HIS A 132 10.26 1.91 11.42
C HIS A 132 11.54 1.77 10.60
N LEU A 133 12.01 2.83 9.95
CA LEU A 133 13.24 2.82 9.14
C LEU A 133 14.51 2.53 9.96
N LYS A 134 14.46 2.61 11.28
CA LYS A 134 15.57 2.14 12.16
C LYS A 134 15.72 0.62 12.17
N HIS A 135 14.72 -0.11 11.69
CA HIS A 135 14.60 -1.57 11.83
C HIS A 135 14.42 -2.31 10.52
N VAL A 136 13.96 -1.63 9.46
CA VAL A 136 13.63 -2.22 8.14
C VAL A 136 14.06 -1.28 7.02
N ASP A 137 14.03 -1.75 5.77
CA ASP A 137 14.55 -1.01 4.62
C ASP A 137 13.54 0.00 4.06
N GLY A 138 12.25 -0.19 4.33
CA GLY A 138 11.23 0.70 3.81
C GLY A 138 9.89 0.57 4.54
N VAL A 139 9.01 1.53 4.27
CA VAL A 139 7.67 1.61 4.88
C VAL A 139 6.61 1.82 3.80
N MET A 140 5.63 0.92 3.72
CA MET A 140 4.48 1.10 2.84
C MET A 140 3.32 1.73 3.61
N ILE A 141 2.91 2.93 3.20
CA ILE A 141 1.71 3.61 3.69
C ILE A 141 0.55 3.34 2.74
N GLY A 142 -0.59 2.94 3.30
CA GLY A 142 -1.79 2.66 2.51
C GLY A 142 -2.88 3.71 2.71
N ARG A 143 -3.82 3.41 3.60
CA ARG A 143 -5.04 4.21 3.80
C ARG A 143 -4.78 5.67 4.19
N ALA A 144 -3.74 5.94 4.95
CA ALA A 144 -3.41 7.31 5.34
C ALA A 144 -3.05 8.17 4.12
N ALA A 145 -2.28 7.66 3.18
CA ALA A 145 -1.93 8.36 1.95
C ALA A 145 -3.16 8.69 1.09
N TYR A 146 -4.19 7.83 1.11
CA TYR A 146 -5.43 8.09 0.35
C TYR A 146 -6.41 9.01 1.09
N HIS A 147 -6.60 8.80 2.40
CA HIS A 147 -7.59 9.58 3.17
C HIS A 147 -7.06 10.91 3.69
N TYR A 148 -5.75 11.01 3.90
CA TYR A 148 -5.05 12.15 4.47
C TYR A 148 -3.77 12.47 3.69
N PRO A 149 -3.83 12.66 2.36
CA PRO A 149 -2.62 12.78 1.52
C PRO A 149 -1.74 13.96 1.95
N TRP A 150 -2.31 14.98 2.60
CA TRP A 150 -1.55 16.10 3.12
C TRP A 150 -0.50 15.71 4.19
N ARG A 151 -0.67 14.57 4.85
CA ARG A 151 0.34 14.04 5.78
C ARG A 151 1.64 13.62 5.08
N MET A 152 1.60 13.44 3.77
CA MET A 152 2.77 13.06 2.96
C MET A 152 3.54 14.26 2.41
N VAL A 153 3.09 15.50 2.67
CA VAL A 153 3.68 16.71 2.07
C VAL A 153 5.15 16.92 2.41
N GLU A 154 5.60 16.45 3.56
CA GLU A 154 6.97 16.57 4.03
C GLU A 154 7.89 15.39 3.66
N PHE A 155 7.35 14.36 2.99
CA PHE A 155 8.10 13.11 2.76
C PHE A 155 9.29 13.31 1.83
N ASP A 156 9.15 14.10 0.78
CA ASP A 156 10.22 14.37 -0.16
C ASP A 156 11.41 15.04 0.55
N ASN A 157 11.13 16.01 1.42
CA ASN A 157 12.17 16.66 2.22
C ASN A 157 12.77 15.72 3.28
N ARG A 158 11.94 14.95 4.01
CA ARG A 158 12.43 14.13 5.14
C ARG A 158 13.14 12.88 4.72
N PHE A 159 12.76 12.26 3.60
CA PHE A 159 13.23 10.92 3.24
C PHE A 159 14.00 10.86 1.92
N TYR A 160 13.84 11.86 1.04
CA TYR A 160 14.44 11.82 -0.29
C TYR A 160 15.39 13.00 -0.58
N GLY A 161 15.69 13.82 0.45
CA GLY A 161 16.67 14.91 0.33
C GLY A 161 16.23 16.03 -0.62
N ASP A 162 14.93 16.21 -0.84
CA ASP A 162 14.41 17.33 -1.61
C ASP A 162 14.35 18.60 -0.75
N ASP A 163 15.20 19.59 -1.07
CA ASP A 163 15.25 20.89 -0.38
C ASP A 163 14.24 21.89 -0.95
N SER A 164 13.32 21.49 -1.81
CA SER A 164 12.29 22.34 -2.39
C SER A 164 11.40 22.95 -1.29
N PRO A 165 10.90 24.18 -1.48
CA PRO A 165 9.96 24.80 -0.54
C PRO A 165 8.72 23.92 -0.36
N ALA A 166 8.22 23.86 0.88
CA ALA A 166 7.00 23.12 1.19
C ALA A 166 5.83 23.58 0.31
N ARG A 167 5.20 22.63 -0.36
CA ARG A 167 4.03 22.91 -1.23
C ARG A 167 2.83 23.33 -0.39
N THR A 168 2.03 24.25 -0.93
CA THR A 168 0.74 24.60 -0.35
C THR A 168 -0.38 23.74 -0.97
N PRO A 169 -1.55 23.60 -0.31
CA PRO A 169 -2.71 22.96 -0.93
C PRO A 169 -3.12 23.58 -2.28
N ALA A 170 -2.92 24.89 -2.43
CA ALA A 170 -3.20 25.59 -3.70
C ALA A 170 -2.25 25.13 -4.82
N ASP A 171 -0.97 24.93 -4.53
CA ASP A 171 -0.01 24.43 -5.51
C ASP A 171 -0.39 23.04 -6.02
N VAL A 172 -0.82 22.17 -5.12
CA VAL A 172 -1.26 20.81 -5.49
C VAL A 172 -2.53 20.86 -6.35
N VAL A 173 -3.52 21.70 -5.98
CA VAL A 173 -4.73 21.88 -6.80
C VAL A 173 -4.39 22.40 -8.19
N ASN A 174 -3.54 23.43 -8.27
CA ASN A 174 -3.13 23.99 -9.55
C ASN A 174 -2.39 22.97 -10.42
N ALA A 175 -1.53 22.12 -9.84
CA ALA A 175 -0.86 21.07 -10.55
C ALA A 175 -1.81 19.96 -11.06
N MET A 176 -2.97 19.77 -10.42
CA MET A 176 -3.97 18.81 -10.85
C MET A 176 -4.84 19.30 -12.02
N ILE A 177 -4.96 20.60 -12.25
CA ILE A 177 -5.81 21.15 -13.33
C ILE A 177 -5.41 20.60 -14.70
N PRO A 178 -4.16 20.70 -15.16
CA PRO A 178 -3.76 20.18 -16.48
C PRO A 178 -3.98 18.67 -16.60
N TYR A 179 -3.83 17.91 -15.51
CA TYR A 179 -4.13 16.49 -15.50
C TYR A 179 -5.62 16.23 -15.72
N ILE A 180 -6.50 16.95 -15.00
CA ILE A 180 -7.94 16.82 -15.12
C ILE A 180 -8.40 17.14 -16.55
N GLU A 181 -7.94 18.26 -17.10
CA GLU A 181 -8.25 18.70 -18.47
C GLU A 181 -7.84 17.63 -19.50
N ARG A 182 -6.61 17.11 -19.39
CA ARG A 182 -6.12 16.06 -20.26
C ARG A 182 -6.96 14.78 -20.16
N GLN A 183 -7.32 14.35 -18.94
CA GLN A 183 -8.13 13.14 -18.77
C GLN A 183 -9.55 13.31 -19.33
N LEU A 184 -10.16 14.48 -19.16
CA LEU A 184 -11.47 14.78 -19.71
C LEU A 184 -11.43 14.85 -21.25
N SER A 185 -10.36 15.42 -21.83
CA SER A 185 -10.16 15.44 -23.28
C SER A 185 -10.03 14.02 -23.87
N LEU A 186 -9.31 13.12 -23.20
CA LEU A 186 -9.05 11.75 -23.68
C LEU A 186 -10.22 10.79 -23.47
N TYR A 187 -10.98 10.98 -22.40
CA TYR A 187 -11.95 10.00 -21.93
C TYR A 187 -13.36 10.57 -21.66
N GLY A 188 -13.58 11.88 -21.81
CA GLY A 188 -14.87 12.52 -21.57
C GLY A 188 -15.98 11.94 -22.44
N GLU A 189 -15.73 11.76 -23.73
CA GLU A 189 -16.66 11.12 -24.66
C GLU A 189 -16.94 9.64 -24.33
N LYS A 190 -16.00 8.99 -23.61
CA LYS A 190 -16.15 7.61 -23.12
C LYS A 190 -16.85 7.55 -21.74
N GLY A 191 -17.41 8.68 -21.26
CA GLY A 191 -18.20 8.76 -20.06
C GLY A 191 -17.43 9.16 -18.78
N LEU A 192 -16.14 9.53 -18.86
CA LEU A 192 -15.42 10.09 -17.71
C LEU A 192 -15.95 11.48 -17.42
N LYS A 193 -16.39 11.69 -16.17
CA LYS A 193 -16.83 13.00 -15.65
C LYS A 193 -15.81 13.53 -14.66
N MET A 194 -15.76 14.85 -14.51
CA MET A 194 -14.87 15.53 -13.55
C MET A 194 -14.96 14.92 -12.14
N HIS A 195 -16.16 14.61 -11.67
CA HIS A 195 -16.37 13.96 -10.37
C HIS A 195 -15.64 12.60 -10.24
N GLY A 196 -15.50 11.86 -11.33
CA GLY A 196 -14.75 10.60 -11.36
C GLY A 196 -13.30 10.78 -10.95
N ILE A 197 -12.72 11.97 -11.20
CA ILE A 197 -11.34 12.34 -10.83
C ILE A 197 -11.34 13.02 -9.46
N THR A 198 -12.12 14.09 -9.29
CA THR A 198 -12.05 14.96 -8.10
C THR A 198 -12.49 14.26 -6.81
N ARG A 199 -13.31 13.21 -6.88
CA ARG A 199 -13.67 12.40 -5.69
C ARG A 199 -12.45 11.82 -4.96
N HIS A 200 -11.34 11.61 -5.65
CA HIS A 200 -10.10 11.11 -5.06
C HIS A 200 -9.28 12.21 -4.35
N MET A 201 -9.64 13.48 -4.56
CA MET A 201 -9.01 14.63 -3.92
C MET A 201 -9.71 15.08 -2.63
N LEU A 202 -10.88 14.52 -2.30
CA LEU A 202 -11.72 14.97 -1.16
C LEU A 202 -10.99 14.90 0.19
N GLY A 203 -10.04 13.99 0.33
CA GLY A 203 -9.21 13.83 1.53
C GLY A 203 -8.08 14.86 1.67
N MET A 204 -7.71 15.56 0.61
CA MET A 204 -6.49 16.37 0.53
C MET A 204 -6.40 17.45 1.62
N MET A 205 -7.50 18.11 1.91
CA MET A 205 -7.55 19.19 2.92
C MET A 205 -7.93 18.70 4.33
N THR A 206 -8.03 17.39 4.57
CA THR A 206 -8.50 16.86 5.86
C THR A 206 -7.55 17.28 6.99
N GLY A 207 -8.10 17.93 8.02
CA GLY A 207 -7.34 18.50 9.15
C GLY A 207 -6.88 19.94 8.94
N LEU A 208 -7.07 20.52 7.75
CA LEU A 208 -6.69 21.90 7.44
C LEU A 208 -7.89 22.85 7.48
N PRO A 209 -7.66 24.17 7.72
CA PRO A 209 -8.69 25.19 7.58
C PRO A 209 -9.31 25.16 6.18
N GLY A 210 -10.66 25.24 6.10
CA GLY A 210 -11.36 25.21 4.81
C GLY A 210 -11.69 23.82 4.26
N ALA A 211 -11.27 22.74 4.89
CA ALA A 211 -11.50 21.35 4.43
C ALA A 211 -12.98 21.03 4.15
N ARG A 212 -13.92 21.52 4.97
CA ARG A 212 -15.36 21.32 4.76
C ARG A 212 -15.82 21.97 3.45
N ARG A 213 -15.42 23.23 3.22
CA ARG A 213 -15.81 23.98 2.00
C ARG A 213 -15.18 23.36 0.75
N PHE A 214 -13.91 22.95 0.84
CA PHE A 214 -13.23 22.25 -0.24
C PHE A 214 -14.01 20.99 -0.67
N ARG A 215 -14.38 20.13 0.29
CA ARG A 215 -15.20 18.93 -0.01
C ARG A 215 -16.55 19.28 -0.61
N GLN A 216 -17.24 20.30 -0.09
CA GLN A 216 -18.53 20.75 -0.63
C GLN A 216 -18.41 21.19 -2.10
N ILE A 217 -17.38 21.97 -2.44
CA ILE A 217 -17.15 22.42 -3.82
C ILE A 217 -16.91 21.24 -4.75
N LEU A 218 -16.02 20.31 -4.36
CA LEU A 218 -15.66 19.14 -5.18
C LEU A 218 -16.73 18.04 -5.21
N SER A 219 -17.78 18.15 -4.41
CA SER A 219 -18.92 17.20 -4.38
C SER A 219 -20.20 17.79 -4.94
N ASP A 220 -20.20 19.07 -5.36
CA ASP A 220 -21.39 19.75 -5.89
C ASP A 220 -21.57 19.43 -7.39
N PRO A 221 -22.59 18.64 -7.76
CA PRO A 221 -22.80 18.26 -9.15
C PRO A 221 -22.99 19.45 -10.09
N ALA A 222 -23.61 20.54 -9.62
CA ALA A 222 -23.85 21.73 -10.43
C ALA A 222 -22.56 22.45 -10.82
N ARG A 223 -21.55 22.43 -9.92
CA ARG A 223 -20.22 23.02 -10.17
C ARG A 223 -19.30 22.12 -10.99
N LEU A 224 -19.56 20.81 -10.99
CA LEU A 224 -18.75 19.83 -11.71
C LEU A 224 -19.30 19.51 -13.10
N ALA A 225 -20.45 20.06 -13.46
CA ALA A 225 -21.10 19.88 -14.76
C ALA A 225 -20.79 21.04 -15.76
N SER A 226 -20.21 22.13 -15.25
CA SER A 226 -19.74 23.29 -16.02
C SER A 226 -18.27 23.15 -16.37
#